data_4c7ba09a9b3f89f93ef4e399c208abf5
#
_entry.id   4c7ba09a9b3f89f93ef4e399c208abf5
#
_cell.length_a   1.000
_cell.length_b   1.000
_cell.length_c   1.000
_cell.angle_alpha   90.00
_cell.angle_beta   90.00
_cell.angle_gamma   90.00
#
_symmetry.space_group_name_H-M   'P 1'
#
loop_
_entity.id
_entity.type
_entity.pdbx_description
1 polymer ?
#
loop_
_entity_poly.entity_id
_entity_poly.type
_entity_poly.pdbx_seq_one_letter_code
_entity_poly.pdbx_strand_id
1 'polypeptide(L)'
;EGRGTFTRMTITENLQMGAFVRNDNEIESDIEKVFTIFPRLKERRNQLAGTMSGGEQQMLAMGRALMAKPKVLLLDEPSMGLSPIMVDKIFEVVADIHGRGTTILLVEQNASRALGLANRGYVMDSGEVTMSGEAKSLLDDPRVRAAYLGE
;
A
#
# COMPACT_ATOMS: atom_id res chain seq x y z
N GLU A 1 -1.61 7.87 12.19
CA GLU A 1 -0.68 7.11 13.05
C GLU A 1 -1.30 5.77 13.42
N GLY A 2 -0.50 4.69 13.42
CA GLY A 2 -0.96 3.36 13.84
C GLY A 2 -1.77 2.62 12.79
N ARG A 3 -1.21 2.31 11.65
CA ARG A 3 -1.69 1.38 10.56
C ARG A 3 -3.20 1.03 10.51
N GLY A 4 -4.00 1.62 11.41
CA GLY A 4 -5.46 1.55 11.45
C GLY A 4 -6.08 0.13 11.59
N THR A 5 -5.30 -0.90 11.96
CA THR A 5 -5.84 -2.26 12.16
C THR A 5 -6.60 -2.39 13.47
N PHE A 6 -7.63 -3.23 13.49
CA PHE A 6 -8.34 -3.59 14.72
C PHE A 6 -7.54 -4.65 15.47
N THR A 7 -6.73 -4.23 16.42
CA THR A 7 -5.72 -5.06 17.10
C THR A 7 -6.30 -6.23 17.90
N ARG A 8 -7.54 -6.12 18.35
CA ARG A 8 -8.26 -7.16 19.11
C ARG A 8 -9.08 -8.12 18.22
N MET A 9 -9.08 -7.90 16.92
CA MET A 9 -9.69 -8.78 15.94
C MET A 9 -8.63 -9.63 15.26
N THR A 10 -9.04 -10.81 14.78
CA THR A 10 -8.21 -11.67 13.94
C THR A 10 -7.94 -11.01 12.58
N ILE A 11 -7.00 -11.57 11.83
CA ILE A 11 -6.74 -11.15 10.46
C ILE A 11 -8.00 -11.28 9.60
N THR A 12 -8.70 -12.43 9.68
CA THR A 12 -9.92 -12.65 8.91
C THR A 12 -11.00 -11.64 9.26
N GLU A 13 -11.25 -11.39 10.54
CA GLU A 13 -12.23 -10.39 10.99
C GLU A 13 -11.88 -8.97 10.52
N ASN A 14 -10.59 -8.60 10.54
CA ASN A 14 -10.14 -7.33 9.98
C ASN A 14 -10.47 -7.21 8.48
N LEU A 15 -10.25 -8.27 7.71
CA LEU A 15 -10.60 -8.28 6.28
C LEU A 15 -12.11 -8.16 6.07
N GLN A 16 -12.92 -8.90 6.84
CA GLN A 16 -14.37 -8.81 6.81
C GLN A 16 -14.87 -7.39 7.11
N MET A 17 -14.23 -6.70 8.07
CA MET A 17 -14.54 -5.29 8.36
C MET A 17 -14.29 -4.37 7.15
N GLY A 18 -13.32 -4.68 6.29
CA GLY A 18 -13.10 -3.94 5.05
C GLY A 18 -14.27 -4.06 4.05
N ALA A 19 -15.03 -5.12 4.13
CA ALA A 19 -16.23 -5.37 3.31
C ALA A 19 -17.54 -4.94 3.99
N PHE A 20 -17.49 -4.26 5.13
CA PHE A 20 -18.66 -3.96 5.98
C PHE A 20 -19.82 -3.29 5.24
N VAL A 21 -19.52 -2.42 4.27
CA VAL A 21 -20.55 -1.70 3.48
C VAL A 21 -21.05 -2.50 2.27
N ARG A 22 -20.47 -3.68 2.01
CA ARG A 22 -20.84 -4.54 0.88
C ARG A 22 -21.96 -5.50 1.26
N ASN A 23 -22.78 -5.83 0.28
CA ASN A 23 -23.91 -6.72 0.46
C ASN A 23 -24.01 -7.73 -0.70
N ASP A 24 -22.83 -8.29 -1.09
CA ASP A 24 -22.71 -9.28 -2.17
C ASP A 24 -22.18 -10.62 -1.63
N ASN A 25 -22.29 -11.67 -2.45
CA ASN A 25 -21.89 -13.03 -2.09
C ASN A 25 -20.40 -13.32 -2.39
N GLU A 26 -19.59 -12.30 -2.72
CA GLU A 26 -18.19 -12.49 -3.14
C GLU A 26 -17.18 -12.23 -2.01
N ILE A 27 -17.63 -11.87 -0.80
CA ILE A 27 -16.76 -11.49 0.31
C ILE A 27 -15.73 -12.59 0.61
N GLU A 28 -16.16 -13.85 0.74
CA GLU A 28 -15.26 -14.97 1.03
C GLU A 28 -14.24 -15.21 -0.09
N SER A 29 -14.68 -15.11 -1.36
CA SER A 29 -13.77 -15.25 -2.50
C SER A 29 -12.77 -14.10 -2.58
N ASP A 30 -13.16 -12.90 -2.18
CA ASP A 30 -12.27 -11.74 -2.15
C ASP A 30 -11.27 -11.82 -0.98
N ILE A 31 -11.63 -12.39 0.17
CA ILE A 31 -10.69 -12.72 1.25
C ILE A 31 -9.61 -13.68 0.72
N GLU A 32 -9.97 -14.72 -0.02
CA GLU A 32 -9.00 -15.64 -0.60
C GLU A 32 -8.10 -14.96 -1.66
N LYS A 33 -8.61 -13.97 -2.43
CA LYS A 33 -7.78 -13.14 -3.32
C LYS A 33 -6.78 -12.30 -2.53
N VAL A 34 -7.20 -11.69 -1.42
CA VAL A 34 -6.29 -10.96 -0.52
C VAL A 34 -5.23 -11.89 0.05
N PHE A 35 -5.59 -13.09 0.44
CA PHE A 35 -4.63 -14.10 0.91
C PHE A 35 -3.66 -14.58 -0.18
N THR A 36 -4.06 -14.53 -1.45
CA THR A 36 -3.16 -14.80 -2.57
C THR A 36 -2.11 -13.68 -2.73
N ILE A 37 -2.52 -12.42 -2.55
CA ILE A 37 -1.61 -11.26 -2.57
C ILE A 37 -0.68 -11.28 -1.34
N PHE A 38 -1.22 -11.67 -0.17
CA PHE A 38 -0.53 -11.67 1.12
C PHE A 38 -0.52 -13.07 1.77
N PRO A 39 0.30 -14.04 1.30
CA PRO A 39 0.29 -15.42 1.81
C PRO A 39 0.53 -15.51 3.32
N ARG A 40 1.36 -14.63 3.89
CA ARG A 40 1.63 -14.59 5.35
C ARG A 40 0.38 -14.29 6.17
N LEU A 41 -0.56 -13.51 5.64
CA LEU A 41 -1.84 -13.27 6.31
C LEU A 41 -2.70 -14.56 6.32
N LYS A 42 -2.65 -15.35 5.24
CA LYS A 42 -3.35 -16.64 5.16
C LYS A 42 -2.85 -17.63 6.21
N GLU A 43 -1.52 -17.77 6.34
CA GLU A 43 -0.89 -18.67 7.32
C GLU A 43 -1.34 -18.37 8.76
N ARG A 44 -1.66 -17.11 9.04
CA ARG A 44 -1.98 -16.60 10.38
C ARG A 44 -3.41 -16.07 10.50
N ARG A 45 -4.31 -16.49 9.62
CA ARG A 45 -5.67 -15.95 9.47
C ARG A 45 -6.47 -15.79 10.76
N ASN A 46 -6.25 -16.67 11.74
CA ASN A 46 -6.91 -16.67 13.03
C ASN A 46 -6.11 -15.96 14.14
N GLN A 47 -4.94 -15.39 13.83
CA GLN A 47 -4.12 -14.64 14.77
C GLN A 47 -4.69 -13.24 14.99
N LEU A 48 -4.58 -12.73 16.22
CA LEU A 48 -4.97 -11.35 16.54
C LEU A 48 -4.01 -10.37 15.86
N ALA A 49 -4.56 -9.36 15.20
CA ALA A 49 -3.76 -8.37 14.45
C ALA A 49 -2.76 -7.60 15.32
N GLY A 50 -3.09 -7.37 16.59
CA GLY A 50 -2.19 -6.69 17.54
C GLY A 50 -0.90 -7.45 17.88
N THR A 51 -0.82 -8.76 17.56
CA THR A 51 0.37 -9.60 17.82
C THR A 51 1.26 -9.75 16.59
N MET A 52 0.93 -9.09 15.49
CA MET A 52 1.67 -9.12 14.24
C MET A 52 2.80 -8.08 14.22
N SER A 53 3.84 -8.35 13.41
CA SER A 53 4.87 -7.35 13.12
C SER A 53 4.29 -6.14 12.40
N GLY A 54 5.02 -5.01 12.44
CA GLY A 54 4.59 -3.79 11.77
C GLY A 54 4.33 -3.97 10.27
N GLY A 55 5.18 -4.73 9.58
CA GLY A 55 5.00 -5.01 8.16
C GLY A 55 3.79 -5.89 7.86
N GLU A 56 3.52 -6.88 8.71
CA GLU A 56 2.31 -7.71 8.57
C GLU A 56 1.03 -6.89 8.85
N GLN A 57 1.05 -5.97 9.82
CA GLN A 57 -0.06 -5.04 10.05
C GLN A 57 -0.29 -4.11 8.87
N GLN A 58 0.78 -3.65 8.20
CA GLN A 58 0.68 -2.85 6.99
C GLN A 58 0.03 -3.64 5.84
N MET A 59 0.47 -4.89 5.62
CA MET A 59 -0.18 -5.78 4.65
C MET A 59 -1.66 -6.00 4.96
N LEU A 60 -2.01 -6.19 6.25
CA LEU A 60 -3.39 -6.35 6.68
C LEU A 60 -4.22 -5.10 6.43
N ALA A 61 -3.68 -3.91 6.69
CA ALA A 61 -4.35 -2.64 6.40
C ALA A 61 -4.64 -2.48 4.90
N MET A 62 -3.67 -2.78 4.04
CA MET A 62 -3.84 -2.79 2.58
C MET A 62 -4.87 -3.83 2.14
N GLY A 63 -4.76 -5.06 2.64
CA GLY A 63 -5.73 -6.14 2.35
C GLY A 63 -7.15 -5.74 2.73
N ARG A 64 -7.33 -5.14 3.91
CA ARG A 64 -8.63 -4.64 4.37
C ARG A 64 -9.18 -3.54 3.45
N ALA A 65 -8.32 -2.61 2.98
CA ALA A 65 -8.76 -1.58 2.04
C ALA A 65 -9.22 -2.19 0.70
N LEU A 66 -8.55 -3.24 0.22
CA LEU A 66 -8.95 -3.95 -1.01
C LEU A 66 -10.31 -4.64 -0.90
N MET A 67 -10.71 -5.06 0.30
CA MET A 67 -12.01 -5.69 0.51
C MET A 67 -13.20 -4.78 0.16
N ALA A 68 -13.01 -3.46 0.16
CA ALA A 68 -14.02 -2.50 -0.28
C ALA A 68 -14.17 -2.43 -1.82
N LYS A 69 -13.36 -3.16 -2.59
CA LYS A 69 -13.26 -3.08 -4.07
C LYS A 69 -13.07 -1.65 -4.57
N PRO A 70 -12.05 -0.91 -4.08
CA PRO A 70 -11.90 0.50 -4.41
C PRO A 70 -11.51 0.68 -5.86
N LYS A 71 -12.06 1.72 -6.53
CA LYS A 71 -11.56 2.19 -7.82
C LYS A 71 -10.27 3.02 -7.66
N VAL A 72 -10.13 3.68 -6.52
CA VAL A 72 -8.95 4.48 -6.15
C VAL A 72 -8.50 4.06 -4.75
N LEU A 73 -7.23 3.71 -4.62
CA LEU A 73 -6.58 3.37 -3.35
C LEU A 73 -5.58 4.47 -2.98
N LEU A 74 -5.73 5.02 -1.79
CA LEU A 74 -4.84 6.04 -1.23
C LEU A 74 -3.87 5.36 -0.27
N LEU A 75 -2.57 5.52 -0.49
CA LEU A 75 -1.50 4.95 0.33
C LEU A 75 -0.59 6.09 0.79
N ASP A 76 -0.54 6.30 2.09
CA ASP A 76 0.29 7.32 2.73
C ASP A 76 1.46 6.64 3.45
N GLU A 77 2.67 6.84 2.90
CA GLU A 77 3.94 6.29 3.37
C GLU A 77 3.87 4.79 3.76
N PRO A 78 3.35 3.90 2.89
CA PRO A 78 3.12 2.50 3.25
C PRO A 78 4.41 1.72 3.56
N SER A 79 5.56 2.23 3.15
CA SER A 79 6.88 1.61 3.40
C SER A 79 7.56 2.12 4.67
N MET A 80 7.04 3.16 5.33
CA MET A 80 7.69 3.81 6.46
C MET A 80 7.89 2.87 7.65
N GLY A 81 9.13 2.84 8.18
CA GLY A 81 9.50 2.04 9.37
C GLY A 81 9.52 0.53 9.13
N LEU A 82 9.60 0.10 7.87
CA LEU A 82 9.73 -1.31 7.49
C LEU A 82 11.18 -1.69 7.18
N SER A 83 11.50 -2.97 7.32
CA SER A 83 12.79 -3.50 6.85
C SER A 83 12.88 -3.43 5.32
N PRO A 84 14.09 -3.37 4.72
CA PRO A 84 14.26 -3.29 3.27
C PRO A 84 13.50 -4.39 2.50
N ILE A 85 13.53 -5.62 2.99
CA ILE A 85 12.80 -6.76 2.38
C ILE A 85 11.28 -6.50 2.39
N MET A 86 10.76 -5.89 3.45
CA MET A 86 9.33 -5.58 3.54
C MET A 86 8.97 -4.40 2.65
N VAL A 87 9.86 -3.42 2.49
CA VAL A 87 9.70 -2.31 1.54
C VAL A 87 9.55 -2.87 0.12
N ASP A 88 10.48 -3.75 -0.31
CA ASP A 88 10.40 -4.40 -1.63
C ASP A 88 9.05 -5.09 -1.82
N LYS A 89 8.61 -5.83 -0.80
CA LYS A 89 7.33 -6.55 -0.86
C LYS A 89 6.12 -5.61 -0.98
N ILE A 90 6.13 -4.47 -0.28
CA ILE A 90 5.04 -3.48 -0.39
C ILE A 90 4.98 -2.92 -1.81
N PHE A 91 6.11 -2.55 -2.42
CA PHE A 91 6.13 -2.01 -3.79
C PHE A 91 5.72 -3.06 -4.84
N GLU A 92 6.11 -4.33 -4.68
CA GLU A 92 5.60 -5.43 -5.51
C GLU A 92 4.08 -5.54 -5.45
N VAL A 93 3.52 -5.47 -4.25
CA VAL A 93 2.08 -5.54 -4.03
C VAL A 93 1.37 -4.32 -4.63
N VAL A 94 1.92 -3.11 -4.47
CA VAL A 94 1.37 -1.89 -5.09
C VAL A 94 1.35 -2.04 -6.61
N ALA A 95 2.41 -2.57 -7.22
CA ALA A 95 2.46 -2.87 -8.66
C ALA A 95 1.38 -3.87 -9.08
N ASP A 96 1.20 -4.97 -8.33
CA ASP A 96 0.19 -5.99 -8.61
C ASP A 96 -1.24 -5.43 -8.53
N ILE A 97 -1.54 -4.64 -7.49
CA ILE A 97 -2.85 -4.00 -7.31
C ILE A 97 -3.14 -3.03 -8.48
N HIS A 98 -2.14 -2.22 -8.88
CA HIS A 98 -2.26 -1.33 -10.03
C HIS A 98 -2.47 -2.12 -11.33
N GLY A 99 -1.70 -3.18 -11.55
CA GLY A 99 -1.83 -4.07 -12.71
C GLY A 99 -3.21 -4.73 -12.84
N ARG A 100 -3.94 -4.88 -11.73
CA ARG A 100 -5.33 -5.37 -11.68
C ARG A 100 -6.38 -4.29 -11.97
N GLY A 101 -5.96 -3.04 -12.27
CA GLY A 101 -6.84 -1.95 -12.69
C GLY A 101 -7.28 -0.99 -11.59
N THR A 102 -6.73 -1.10 -10.37
CA THR A 102 -6.98 -0.12 -9.31
C THR A 102 -6.10 1.12 -9.53
N THR A 103 -6.69 2.30 -9.56
CA THR A 103 -5.92 3.55 -9.55
C THR A 103 -5.33 3.78 -8.17
N ILE A 104 -4.03 4.13 -8.08
CA ILE A 104 -3.35 4.33 -6.81
C ILE A 104 -2.83 5.77 -6.73
N LEU A 105 -3.12 6.45 -5.62
CA LEU A 105 -2.40 7.64 -5.18
C LEU A 105 -1.46 7.23 -4.06
N LEU A 106 -0.16 7.28 -4.35
CA LEU A 106 0.91 6.89 -3.44
C LEU A 106 1.67 8.12 -2.97
N VAL A 107 1.72 8.34 -1.66
CA VAL A 107 2.61 9.29 -1.01
C VAL A 107 3.80 8.52 -0.45
N GLU A 108 5.02 8.88 -0.81
CA GLU A 108 6.24 8.19 -0.40
C GLU A 108 7.44 9.13 -0.35
N GLN A 109 8.32 8.91 0.63
CA GLN A 109 9.62 9.58 0.71
C GLN A 109 10.66 8.92 -0.19
N ASN A 110 10.51 7.61 -0.44
CA ASN A 110 11.39 6.87 -1.35
C ASN A 110 11.07 7.20 -2.81
N ALA A 111 11.52 8.39 -3.26
CA ALA A 111 11.20 8.94 -4.56
C ALA A 111 11.62 8.01 -5.72
N SER A 112 12.79 7.36 -5.61
CA SER A 112 13.27 6.41 -6.64
C SER A 112 12.28 5.27 -6.86
N ARG A 113 11.82 4.64 -5.78
CA ARG A 113 10.87 3.54 -5.84
C ARG A 113 9.50 4.00 -6.32
N ALA A 114 9.00 5.11 -5.75
CA ALA A 114 7.68 5.65 -6.09
C ALA A 114 7.60 6.06 -7.56
N LEU A 115 8.57 6.85 -8.05
CA LEU A 115 8.62 7.30 -9.44
C LEU A 115 8.92 6.15 -10.41
N GLY A 116 9.71 5.14 -9.98
CA GLY A 116 9.97 3.95 -10.78
C GLY A 116 8.71 3.12 -11.07
N LEU A 117 7.69 3.21 -10.22
CA LEU A 117 6.42 2.49 -10.36
C LEU A 117 5.31 3.36 -10.96
N ALA A 118 5.32 4.66 -10.69
CA ALA A 118 4.24 5.57 -11.04
C ALA A 118 4.20 5.91 -12.53
N ASN A 119 3.01 6.27 -13.03
CA ASN A 119 2.85 6.88 -14.36
C ASN A 119 3.12 8.40 -14.31
N ARG A 120 2.69 9.06 -13.22
CA ARG A 120 2.78 10.49 -13.01
C ARG A 120 3.24 10.79 -11.59
N GLY A 121 4.05 11.82 -11.41
CA GLY A 121 4.53 12.28 -10.12
C GLY A 121 4.18 13.74 -9.84
N TYR A 122 4.12 14.05 -8.54
CA TYR A 122 4.03 15.39 -7.98
C TYR A 122 5.08 15.49 -6.88
N VAL A 123 5.99 16.44 -7.01
CA VAL A 123 7.01 16.71 -6.00
C VAL A 123 6.48 17.81 -5.08
N MET A 124 6.43 17.51 -3.79
CA MET A 124 5.97 18.44 -2.77
C MET A 124 7.16 18.87 -1.90
N ASP A 125 7.22 20.17 -1.61
CA ASP A 125 8.13 20.73 -0.63
C ASP A 125 7.38 21.79 0.19
N SER A 126 7.53 21.73 1.51
CA SER A 126 6.95 22.70 2.46
C SER A 126 5.43 22.92 2.25
N GLY A 127 4.69 21.89 1.86
CA GLY A 127 3.24 21.92 1.64
C GLY A 127 2.82 22.40 0.24
N GLU A 128 3.75 22.72 -0.64
CA GLU A 128 3.47 23.17 -2.00
C GLU A 128 3.93 22.15 -3.05
N VAL A 129 3.18 22.01 -4.15
CA VAL A 129 3.59 21.20 -5.29
C VAL A 129 4.56 22.04 -6.14
N THR A 130 5.84 21.70 -6.08
CA THR A 130 6.93 22.42 -6.77
C THR A 130 7.15 21.91 -8.20
N MET A 131 6.87 20.64 -8.45
CA MET A 131 7.02 20.02 -9.78
C MET A 131 5.96 18.96 -10.01
N SER A 132 5.55 18.77 -11.26
CA SER A 132 4.67 17.67 -11.67
C SER A 132 4.93 17.25 -13.11
N GLY A 133 4.73 15.98 -13.41
CA GLY A 133 4.96 15.47 -14.77
C GLY A 133 4.90 13.94 -14.84
N GLU A 134 5.30 13.41 -15.98
CA GLU A 134 5.53 11.97 -16.13
C GLU A 134 6.61 11.51 -15.16
N ALA A 135 6.36 10.38 -14.49
CA ALA A 135 7.25 9.90 -13.44
C ALA A 135 8.67 9.64 -13.93
N LYS A 136 8.82 9.10 -15.15
CA LYS A 136 10.14 8.88 -15.77
C LYS A 136 10.91 10.19 -15.97
N SER A 137 10.24 11.24 -16.45
CA SER A 137 10.87 12.55 -16.64
C SER A 137 11.29 13.18 -15.31
N LEU A 138 10.52 13.00 -14.25
CA LEU A 138 10.87 13.47 -12.90
C LEU A 138 12.03 12.66 -12.31
N LEU A 139 12.12 11.37 -12.57
CA LEU A 139 13.21 10.51 -12.11
C LEU A 139 14.56 10.94 -12.72
N ASP A 140 14.55 11.46 -13.95
CA ASP A 140 15.73 11.92 -14.66
C ASP A 140 16.03 13.42 -14.41
N ASP A 141 15.15 14.16 -13.71
CA ASP A 141 15.35 15.59 -13.44
C ASP A 141 16.46 15.79 -12.39
N PRO A 142 17.52 16.60 -12.72
CA PRO A 142 18.64 16.83 -11.80
C PRO A 142 18.24 17.39 -10.43
N ARG A 143 17.17 18.19 -10.35
CA ARG A 143 16.67 18.76 -9.09
C ARG A 143 16.06 17.69 -8.19
N VAL A 144 15.31 16.74 -8.78
CA VAL A 144 14.74 15.60 -8.06
C VAL A 144 15.87 14.68 -7.60
N ARG A 145 16.85 14.42 -8.45
CA ARG A 145 18.01 13.59 -8.13
C ARG A 145 18.82 14.17 -6.97
N ALA A 146 19.14 15.45 -7.01
CA ALA A 146 19.88 16.12 -5.95
C ALA A 146 19.13 16.18 -4.61
N ALA A 147 17.81 16.41 -4.65
CA ALA A 147 17.00 16.57 -3.43
C ALA A 147 16.57 15.24 -2.78
N TYR A 148 16.31 14.19 -3.57
CA TYR A 148 15.62 12.98 -3.10
C TYR A 148 16.33 11.66 -3.44
N LEU A 149 17.30 11.65 -4.39
CA LEU A 149 17.96 10.41 -4.80
C LEU A 149 19.41 10.30 -4.30
N GLY A 150 19.93 11.34 -3.65
CA GLY A 150 21.27 11.32 -3.03
C GLY A 150 22.44 11.42 -4.04
N GLU A 151 22.21 12.00 -5.21
CA GLU A 151 23.20 12.22 -6.27
C GLU A 151 23.52 13.69 -6.47
#